data_34d773b581a09fc0caef0af2b5b3fee6
#
_entry.id   34d773b581a09fc0caef0af2b5b3fee6
#
_cell.length_a   1.000
_cell.length_b   1.000
_cell.length_c   1.000
_cell.angle_alpha   90.00
_cell.angle_beta   90.00
_cell.angle_gamma   90.00
#
_symmetry.space_group_name_H-M   'P 1'
#
loop_
_entity.id
_entity.type
_entity.pdbx_description
1 polymer ?
#
loop_
_entity_poly.entity_id
_entity_poly.type
_entity_poly.pdbx_seq_one_letter_code
_entity_poly.pdbx_strand_id
1 'polypeptide(L)'
;MLVIPAIDLKDGRCVRLRQGDMAAETVYSDDVPAVARQWQQGGATLIHVVDLNGAVDGEPRNFPQIEAIIRTVTVKVQVGGGIRSIETVRRYLGAGVTRLVLGTSALADRSFLEKACLEFPRQILLGLDARDGKVAVKGWTALSETKATDLLKELAGYALGAVIYTDIARDGMLGGPNLAALREVVELSSFPVIASGGISQVEDLRAVQSLGPRVEGAIVGKALYDGKLDYRAALAALGAE
;
A
#
# COMPACT_ATOMS: atom_id res chain seq x y z
N MET A 1 6.40 14.55 -3.33
CA MET A 1 5.50 13.39 -3.13
C MET A 1 6.16 12.16 -3.75
N LEU A 2 6.14 11.00 -3.08
CA LEU A 2 6.71 9.75 -3.61
C LEU A 2 5.79 9.11 -4.67
N VAL A 3 6.37 8.56 -5.73
CA VAL A 3 5.69 7.59 -6.61
C VAL A 3 6.17 6.20 -6.20
N ILE A 4 5.26 5.37 -5.69
CA ILE A 4 5.58 4.10 -5.04
C ILE A 4 5.10 2.96 -5.95
N PRO A 5 6.00 2.25 -6.65
CA PRO A 5 5.61 1.10 -7.45
C PRO A 5 5.17 -0.05 -6.55
N ALA A 6 4.10 -0.75 -6.95
CA ALA A 6 3.58 -1.88 -6.20
C ALA A 6 3.96 -3.23 -6.84
N ILE A 7 4.31 -4.20 -6.00
CA ILE A 7 4.54 -5.61 -6.35
C ILE A 7 3.55 -6.45 -5.55
N ASP A 8 2.57 -7.04 -6.21
CA ASP A 8 1.63 -7.98 -5.58
C ASP A 8 2.14 -9.40 -5.78
N LEU A 9 2.21 -10.15 -4.68
CA LEU A 9 2.70 -11.53 -4.66
C LEU A 9 1.55 -12.51 -4.47
N LYS A 10 1.41 -13.44 -5.40
CA LYS A 10 0.51 -14.58 -5.29
C LYS A 10 1.22 -15.84 -5.79
N ASP A 11 1.21 -16.88 -4.98
CA ASP A 11 1.83 -18.17 -5.28
C ASP A 11 3.29 -18.05 -5.75
N GLY A 12 4.06 -17.15 -5.09
CA GLY A 12 5.46 -16.88 -5.39
C GLY A 12 5.74 -16.00 -6.60
N ARG A 13 4.71 -15.49 -7.29
CA ARG A 13 4.80 -14.73 -8.55
C ARG A 13 4.35 -13.29 -8.38
N CYS A 14 4.86 -12.40 -9.24
CA CYS A 14 4.38 -11.03 -9.36
C CYS A 14 3.12 -11.01 -10.22
N VAL A 15 2.01 -10.57 -9.63
CA VAL A 15 0.69 -10.55 -10.27
C VAL A 15 0.01 -9.19 -10.10
N ARG A 16 -1.11 -9.00 -10.82
CA ARG A 16 -2.09 -7.94 -10.52
C ARG A 16 -3.48 -8.54 -10.54
N LEU A 17 -4.28 -8.15 -9.58
CA LEU A 17 -5.69 -8.52 -9.50
C LEU A 17 -6.56 -7.44 -10.14
N ARG A 18 -7.72 -7.83 -10.64
CA ARG A 18 -8.77 -6.90 -11.04
C ARG A 18 -9.73 -6.70 -9.86
N GLN A 19 -9.77 -5.49 -9.31
CA GLN A 19 -10.61 -5.14 -8.14
C GLN A 19 -10.45 -6.11 -6.96
N GLY A 20 -9.23 -6.61 -6.71
CA GLY A 20 -8.96 -7.53 -5.61
C GLY A 20 -9.47 -8.98 -5.81
N ASP A 21 -10.04 -9.31 -6.97
CA ASP A 21 -10.52 -10.66 -7.24
C ASP A 21 -9.35 -11.64 -7.45
N MET A 22 -9.18 -12.56 -6.50
CA MET A 22 -8.12 -13.57 -6.52
C MET A 22 -8.19 -14.53 -7.73
N ALA A 23 -9.37 -14.68 -8.36
CA ALA A 23 -9.55 -15.49 -9.55
C ALA A 23 -9.24 -14.71 -10.85
N ALA A 24 -9.23 -13.36 -10.79
CA ALA A 24 -8.99 -12.49 -11.94
C ALA A 24 -7.56 -11.91 -11.91
N GLU A 25 -6.55 -12.78 -11.88
CA GLU A 25 -5.15 -12.41 -11.89
C GLU A 25 -4.56 -12.29 -13.29
N THR A 26 -3.59 -11.39 -13.42
CA THR A 26 -2.64 -11.34 -14.55
C THR A 26 -1.25 -11.51 -13.98
N VAL A 27 -0.51 -12.52 -14.45
CA VAL A 27 0.89 -12.76 -14.07
C VAL A 27 1.81 -11.90 -14.94
N TYR A 28 2.72 -11.16 -14.32
CA TYR A 28 3.69 -10.31 -14.99
C TYR A 28 5.11 -10.87 -14.92
N SER A 29 5.46 -11.61 -13.87
CA SER A 29 6.78 -12.21 -13.74
C SER A 29 6.81 -13.33 -12.70
N ASP A 30 7.61 -14.36 -12.97
CA ASP A 30 8.01 -15.38 -12.01
C ASP A 30 9.30 -14.97 -11.26
N ASP A 31 10.09 -14.01 -11.80
CA ASP A 31 11.31 -13.47 -11.15
C ASP A 31 10.96 -12.16 -10.42
N VAL A 32 10.46 -12.30 -9.20
CA VAL A 32 10.07 -11.19 -8.34
C VAL A 32 11.23 -10.26 -7.98
N PRO A 33 12.44 -10.77 -7.64
CA PRO A 33 13.62 -9.93 -7.42
C PRO A 33 14.01 -9.08 -8.64
N ALA A 34 13.87 -9.60 -9.86
CA ALA A 34 14.13 -8.82 -11.07
C ALA A 34 13.15 -7.65 -11.23
N VAL A 35 11.87 -7.86 -10.91
CA VAL A 35 10.87 -6.77 -10.90
C VAL A 35 11.27 -5.67 -9.92
N ALA A 36 11.69 -6.03 -8.70
CA ALA A 36 12.13 -5.06 -7.71
C ALA A 36 13.38 -4.28 -8.16
N ARG A 37 14.37 -4.96 -8.78
CA ARG A 37 15.55 -4.31 -9.40
C ARG A 37 15.14 -3.32 -10.50
N GLN A 38 14.19 -3.68 -11.34
CA GLN A 38 13.68 -2.81 -12.40
C GLN A 38 13.12 -1.51 -11.83
N TRP A 39 12.32 -1.57 -10.76
CA TRP A 39 11.80 -0.37 -10.11
C TRP A 39 12.90 0.46 -9.48
N GLN A 40 13.86 -0.16 -8.79
CA GLN A 40 15.02 0.57 -8.25
C GLN A 40 15.82 1.26 -9.36
N GLN A 41 16.11 0.59 -10.47
CA GLN A 41 16.83 1.17 -11.63
C GLN A 41 16.02 2.26 -12.32
N GLY A 42 14.69 2.21 -12.21
CA GLY A 42 13.78 3.26 -12.66
C GLY A 42 13.80 4.52 -11.79
N GLY A 43 14.45 4.47 -10.60
CA GLY A 43 14.53 5.60 -9.66
C GLY A 43 13.60 5.47 -8.45
N ALA A 44 12.99 4.30 -8.21
CA ALA A 44 12.19 4.10 -7.01
C ALA A 44 13.06 4.21 -5.76
N THR A 45 12.59 4.95 -4.75
CA THR A 45 13.21 5.07 -3.43
C THR A 45 12.47 4.26 -2.36
N LEU A 46 11.27 3.82 -2.69
CA LEU A 46 10.41 2.97 -1.87
C LEU A 46 9.59 2.06 -2.79
N ILE A 47 9.52 0.76 -2.45
CA ILE A 47 8.68 -0.24 -3.14
C ILE A 47 7.61 -0.72 -2.16
N HIS A 48 6.37 -0.83 -2.63
CA HIS A 48 5.26 -1.41 -1.89
C HIS A 48 5.05 -2.86 -2.32
N VAL A 49 5.09 -3.80 -1.37
CA VAL A 49 4.90 -5.24 -1.62
C VAL A 49 3.68 -5.74 -0.87
N VAL A 50 2.83 -6.51 -1.53
CA VAL A 50 1.64 -7.12 -0.92
C VAL A 50 1.71 -8.64 -1.04
N ASP A 51 1.67 -9.32 0.09
CA ASP A 51 1.45 -10.78 0.15
C ASP A 51 -0.05 -11.07 0.06
N LEU A 52 -0.54 -11.31 -1.16
CA LEU A 52 -1.98 -11.54 -1.41
C LEU A 52 -2.47 -12.85 -0.76
N ASN A 53 -1.70 -13.92 -0.83
CA ASN A 53 -2.05 -15.17 -0.13
C ASN A 53 -2.09 -14.92 1.37
N GLY A 54 -1.09 -14.21 1.90
CA GLY A 54 -1.04 -13.86 3.32
C GLY A 54 -2.22 -13.00 3.76
N ALA A 55 -2.67 -12.07 2.92
CA ALA A 55 -3.85 -11.25 3.22
C ALA A 55 -5.12 -12.10 3.41
N VAL A 56 -5.27 -13.17 2.61
CA VAL A 56 -6.38 -14.13 2.72
C VAL A 56 -6.20 -15.04 3.94
N ASP A 57 -5.04 -15.69 4.06
CA ASP A 57 -4.79 -16.72 5.07
C ASP A 57 -4.56 -16.15 6.47
N GLY A 58 -4.15 -14.88 6.56
CA GLY A 58 -3.87 -14.21 7.83
C GLY A 58 -2.47 -14.48 8.39
N GLU A 59 -1.62 -15.11 7.62
CA GLU A 59 -0.22 -15.37 7.95
C GLU A 59 0.66 -15.23 6.69
N PRO A 60 1.95 -14.88 6.81
CA PRO A 60 2.85 -14.72 5.66
C PRO A 60 2.95 -16.01 4.82
N ARG A 61 2.68 -15.90 3.53
CA ARG A 61 2.80 -17.00 2.56
C ARG A 61 3.97 -16.80 1.60
N ASN A 62 4.25 -15.55 1.19
CA ASN A 62 5.30 -15.22 0.25
C ASN A 62 6.54 -14.61 0.93
N PHE A 63 6.79 -14.96 2.20
CA PHE A 63 7.94 -14.44 2.95
C PHE A 63 9.29 -14.69 2.25
N PRO A 64 9.58 -15.89 1.67
CA PRO A 64 10.84 -16.11 0.95
C PRO A 64 11.04 -15.17 -0.23
N GLN A 65 9.98 -14.84 -0.98
CA GLN A 65 10.03 -13.91 -2.10
C GLN A 65 10.30 -12.47 -1.62
N ILE A 66 9.66 -12.08 -0.52
CA ILE A 66 9.88 -10.77 0.11
C ILE A 66 11.32 -10.65 0.62
N GLU A 67 11.85 -11.68 1.26
CA GLU A 67 13.23 -11.73 1.70
C GLU A 67 14.20 -11.64 0.50
N ALA A 68 13.90 -12.32 -0.61
CA ALA A 68 14.68 -12.21 -1.84
C ALA A 68 14.66 -10.80 -2.44
N ILE A 69 13.52 -10.10 -2.41
CA ILE A 69 13.45 -8.68 -2.78
C ILE A 69 14.40 -7.86 -1.92
N ILE A 70 14.28 -7.97 -0.59
CA ILE A 70 15.06 -7.17 0.37
C ILE A 70 16.57 -7.36 0.16
N ARG A 71 17.00 -8.59 -0.11
CA ARG A 71 18.43 -8.89 -0.39
C ARG A 71 18.89 -8.36 -1.74
N THR A 72 17.98 -8.06 -2.64
CA THR A 72 18.29 -7.68 -4.03
C THR A 72 18.35 -6.17 -4.24
N VAL A 73 17.57 -5.40 -3.48
CA VAL A 73 17.48 -3.94 -3.61
C VAL A 73 18.06 -3.23 -2.40
N THR A 74 18.51 -1.98 -2.59
CA THR A 74 18.98 -1.10 -1.52
C THR A 74 17.96 -0.04 -1.13
N VAL A 75 16.88 0.08 -1.89
CA VAL A 75 15.78 1.00 -1.62
C VAL A 75 14.89 0.47 -0.51
N LYS A 76 14.12 1.36 0.09
CA LYS A 76 13.17 1.01 1.15
C LYS A 76 12.08 0.08 0.62
N VAL A 77 11.64 -0.86 1.45
CA VAL A 77 10.54 -1.77 1.13
C VAL A 77 9.50 -1.68 2.24
N GLN A 78 8.25 -1.47 1.86
CA GLN A 78 7.10 -1.61 2.76
C GLN A 78 6.26 -2.82 2.36
N VAL A 79 5.78 -3.56 3.34
CA VAL A 79 5.09 -4.85 3.12
C VAL A 79 3.73 -4.86 3.80
N GLY A 80 2.71 -5.34 3.09
CA GLY A 80 1.39 -5.66 3.63
C GLY A 80 0.97 -7.09 3.29
N GLY A 81 -0.05 -7.57 4.00
CA GLY A 81 -0.62 -8.91 3.81
C GLY A 81 -0.18 -9.93 4.87
N GLY A 82 -1.15 -10.53 5.56
CA GLY A 82 -0.91 -11.60 6.53
C GLY A 82 -0.27 -11.22 7.86
N ILE A 83 -0.22 -9.94 8.20
CA ILE A 83 0.46 -9.47 9.42
C ILE A 83 -0.59 -9.32 10.52
N ARG A 84 -0.67 -10.31 11.42
CA ARG A 84 -1.67 -10.36 12.51
C ARG A 84 -1.08 -10.64 13.88
N SER A 85 0.26 -10.68 14.03
CA SER A 85 0.93 -10.87 15.32
C SER A 85 2.20 -10.04 15.45
N ILE A 86 2.62 -9.76 16.67
CA ILE A 86 3.88 -9.05 16.97
C ILE A 86 5.09 -9.86 16.50
N GLU A 87 5.02 -11.17 16.57
CA GLU A 87 6.06 -12.09 16.07
C GLU A 87 6.26 -11.91 14.57
N THR A 88 5.16 -11.80 13.80
CA THR A 88 5.21 -11.51 12.36
C THR A 88 5.80 -10.13 12.09
N VAL A 89 5.42 -9.11 12.87
CA VAL A 89 6.01 -7.76 12.78
C VAL A 89 7.52 -7.81 12.98
N ARG A 90 7.98 -8.44 14.08
CA ARG A 90 9.42 -8.60 14.37
C ARG A 90 10.16 -9.34 13.27
N ARG A 91 9.55 -10.39 12.74
CA ARG A 91 10.14 -11.21 11.67
C ARG A 91 10.41 -10.38 10.41
N TYR A 92 9.43 -9.58 9.96
CA TYR A 92 9.58 -8.76 8.76
C TYR A 92 10.58 -7.61 8.96
N LEU A 93 10.48 -6.89 10.07
CA LEU A 93 11.41 -5.80 10.37
C LEU A 93 12.84 -6.32 10.57
N GLY A 94 12.99 -7.47 11.24
CA GLY A 94 14.28 -8.15 11.41
C GLY A 94 14.88 -8.66 10.08
N ALA A 95 14.08 -8.93 9.06
CA ALA A 95 14.52 -9.27 7.72
C ALA A 95 14.93 -8.04 6.88
N GLY A 96 14.69 -6.81 7.37
CA GLY A 96 15.08 -5.56 6.69
C GLY A 96 13.93 -4.83 6.01
N VAL A 97 12.66 -5.25 6.21
CA VAL A 97 11.51 -4.45 5.80
C VAL A 97 11.52 -3.14 6.56
N THR A 98 11.29 -2.03 5.85
CA THR A 98 11.37 -0.69 6.45
C THR A 98 10.08 -0.32 7.20
N ARG A 99 8.93 -0.65 6.63
CA ARG A 99 7.59 -0.33 7.16
C ARG A 99 6.63 -1.48 6.89
N LEU A 100 5.66 -1.67 7.78
CA LEU A 100 4.64 -2.70 7.66
C LEU A 100 3.24 -2.10 7.57
N VAL A 101 2.45 -2.62 6.65
CA VAL A 101 1.07 -2.19 6.44
C VAL A 101 0.15 -3.19 7.12
N LEU A 102 -0.49 -2.76 8.18
CA LEU A 102 -1.53 -3.51 8.86
C LEU A 102 -2.88 -3.13 8.24
N GLY A 103 -3.57 -4.12 7.71
CA GLY A 103 -4.88 -3.94 7.10
C GLY A 103 -6.01 -3.80 8.15
N THR A 104 -7.24 -3.76 7.65
CA THR A 104 -8.44 -3.58 8.48
C THR A 104 -8.65 -4.66 9.55
N SER A 105 -8.03 -5.85 9.41
CA SER A 105 -8.04 -6.87 10.48
C SER A 105 -7.36 -6.40 11.77
N ALA A 106 -6.36 -5.51 11.69
CA ALA A 106 -5.74 -4.90 12.87
C ALA A 106 -6.69 -3.94 13.61
N LEU A 107 -7.72 -3.47 12.93
CA LEU A 107 -8.77 -2.64 13.57
C LEU A 107 -9.72 -3.45 14.45
N ALA A 108 -9.86 -4.75 14.19
CA ALA A 108 -10.63 -5.65 15.02
C ALA A 108 -9.87 -6.02 16.32
N ASP A 109 -8.53 -5.97 16.29
CA ASP A 109 -7.67 -6.15 17.47
C ASP A 109 -6.88 -4.87 17.75
N ARG A 110 -7.52 -3.95 18.48
CA ARG A 110 -6.91 -2.67 18.85
C ARG A 110 -5.69 -2.85 19.75
N SER A 111 -5.66 -3.89 20.57
CA SER A 111 -4.55 -4.16 21.46
C SER A 111 -3.29 -4.56 20.69
N PHE A 112 -3.46 -5.34 19.63
CA PHE A 112 -2.36 -5.67 18.71
C PHE A 112 -1.83 -4.42 17.99
N LEU A 113 -2.72 -3.59 17.44
CA LEU A 113 -2.33 -2.36 16.74
C LEU A 113 -1.57 -1.41 17.68
N GLU A 114 -2.09 -1.17 18.89
CA GLU A 114 -1.45 -0.32 19.89
C GLU A 114 -0.06 -0.84 20.27
N LYS A 115 0.06 -2.13 20.57
CA LYS A 115 1.33 -2.77 20.90
C LYS A 115 2.34 -2.65 19.76
N ALA A 116 1.91 -2.88 18.52
CA ALA A 116 2.77 -2.74 17.34
C ALA A 116 3.28 -1.31 17.17
N CYS A 117 2.40 -0.32 17.35
CA CYS A 117 2.77 1.10 17.26
C CYS A 117 3.70 1.56 18.39
N LEU A 118 3.54 1.03 19.61
CA LEU A 118 4.41 1.34 20.74
C LEU A 118 5.79 0.71 20.59
N GLU A 119 5.87 -0.54 20.14
CA GLU A 119 7.14 -1.24 19.96
C GLU A 119 7.92 -0.78 18.72
N PHE A 120 7.19 -0.40 17.66
CA PHE A 120 7.78 0.00 16.36
C PHE A 120 7.22 1.35 15.88
N PRO A 121 7.48 2.44 16.63
CA PRO A 121 6.90 3.74 16.31
C PRO A 121 7.28 4.19 14.89
N ARG A 122 6.28 4.65 14.14
CA ARG A 122 6.40 5.11 12.74
C ARG A 122 6.80 4.05 11.70
N GLN A 123 7.02 2.79 12.10
CA GLN A 123 7.25 1.69 11.16
C GLN A 123 5.95 0.95 10.81
N ILE A 124 4.88 1.21 11.54
CA ILE A 124 3.55 0.66 11.29
C ILE A 124 2.72 1.66 10.49
N LEU A 125 2.18 1.21 9.37
CA LEU A 125 1.22 1.93 8.55
C LEU A 125 -0.14 1.26 8.67
N LEU A 126 -1.20 2.06 8.55
CA LEU A 126 -2.55 1.53 8.45
C LEU A 126 -2.97 1.45 6.98
N GLY A 127 -3.34 0.27 6.51
CA GLY A 127 -4.06 0.08 5.25
C GLY A 127 -5.55 0.33 5.48
N LEU A 128 -6.06 1.39 4.89
CA LEU A 128 -7.43 1.84 5.00
C LEU A 128 -8.12 1.73 3.63
N ASP A 129 -8.69 0.58 3.40
CA ASP A 129 -9.44 0.31 2.17
C ASP A 129 -10.88 0.78 2.35
N ALA A 130 -11.41 1.54 1.41
CA ALA A 130 -12.74 2.12 1.52
C ALA A 130 -13.51 2.08 0.18
N ARG A 131 -14.84 2.05 0.29
CA ARG A 131 -15.76 2.30 -0.82
C ARG A 131 -16.84 3.24 -0.33
N ASP A 132 -17.08 4.30 -1.09
CA ASP A 132 -18.08 5.33 -0.75
C ASP A 132 -17.87 5.90 0.67
N GLY A 133 -16.60 6.08 1.07
CA GLY A 133 -16.20 6.59 2.38
C GLY A 133 -16.33 5.61 3.54
N LYS A 134 -16.90 4.41 3.34
CA LYS A 134 -17.01 3.36 4.36
C LYS A 134 -15.84 2.39 4.29
N VAL A 135 -15.34 1.98 5.45
CA VAL A 135 -14.20 1.04 5.55
C VAL A 135 -14.60 -0.34 5.05
N ALA A 136 -13.82 -0.87 4.12
CA ALA A 136 -13.94 -2.24 3.65
C ALA A 136 -13.22 -3.20 4.61
N VAL A 137 -13.82 -4.34 4.85
CA VAL A 137 -13.32 -5.38 5.75
C VAL A 137 -13.33 -6.75 5.07
N LYS A 138 -12.69 -7.74 5.70
CA LYS A 138 -12.66 -9.14 5.21
C LYS A 138 -12.17 -9.27 3.77
N GLY A 139 -11.06 -8.60 3.42
CA GLY A 139 -10.51 -8.66 2.05
C GLY A 139 -11.48 -8.08 1.01
N TRP A 140 -12.12 -6.96 1.33
CA TRP A 140 -13.04 -6.20 0.47
C TRP A 140 -14.41 -6.85 0.22
N THR A 141 -14.72 -7.98 0.88
CA THR A 141 -15.99 -8.70 0.70
C THR A 141 -17.15 -8.12 1.49
N ALA A 142 -16.88 -7.22 2.44
CA ALA A 142 -17.90 -6.56 3.26
C ALA A 142 -17.51 -5.09 3.52
N LEU A 143 -18.53 -4.24 3.66
CA LEU A 143 -18.36 -2.86 4.13
C LEU A 143 -18.79 -2.77 5.59
N SER A 144 -18.03 -2.04 6.39
CA SER A 144 -18.45 -1.67 7.75
C SER A 144 -19.35 -0.43 7.73
N GLU A 145 -20.01 -0.15 8.84
CA GLU A 145 -20.72 1.12 9.00
C GLU A 145 -19.77 2.29 9.37
N THR A 146 -18.51 1.97 9.70
CA THR A 146 -17.50 2.97 10.10
C THR A 146 -17.03 3.74 8.89
N LYS A 147 -17.06 5.07 8.98
CA LYS A 147 -16.43 5.94 7.96
C LYS A 147 -14.91 5.96 8.15
N ALA A 148 -14.19 6.02 7.04
CA ALA A 148 -12.73 6.15 7.05
C ALA A 148 -12.25 7.35 7.88
N THR A 149 -12.95 8.47 7.77
CA THR A 149 -12.64 9.72 8.49
C THR A 149 -12.85 9.62 10.00
N ASP A 150 -13.85 8.87 10.46
CA ASP A 150 -14.11 8.69 11.90
C ASP A 150 -13.04 7.78 12.50
N LEU A 151 -12.65 6.74 11.79
CA LEU A 151 -11.56 5.86 12.18
C LEU A 151 -10.23 6.63 12.32
N LEU A 152 -9.92 7.54 11.41
CA LEU A 152 -8.71 8.36 11.50
C LEU A 152 -8.67 9.22 12.75
N LYS A 153 -9.82 9.78 13.18
CA LYS A 153 -9.92 10.57 14.41
C LYS A 153 -9.68 9.69 15.64
N GLU A 154 -10.26 8.49 15.68
CA GLU A 154 -10.07 7.53 16.78
C GLU A 154 -8.59 7.14 16.94
N LEU A 155 -7.85 7.04 15.84
CA LEU A 155 -6.46 6.60 15.84
C LEU A 155 -5.44 7.74 15.99
N ALA A 156 -5.87 9.00 16.10
CA ALA A 156 -4.99 10.17 16.11
C ALA A 156 -3.85 10.12 17.15
N GLY A 157 -4.03 9.38 18.25
CA GLY A 157 -3.03 9.19 19.30
C GLY A 157 -2.01 8.06 19.07
N TYR A 158 -2.17 7.28 18.01
CA TYR A 158 -1.27 6.15 17.73
C TYR A 158 0.01 6.63 17.03
N ALA A 159 1.13 5.92 17.26
CA ALA A 159 2.42 6.22 16.60
C ALA A 159 2.53 5.61 15.20
N LEU A 160 1.50 5.79 14.37
CA LEU A 160 1.51 5.34 12.98
C LEU A 160 2.50 6.15 12.13
N GLY A 161 3.16 5.50 11.18
CA GLY A 161 4.04 6.15 10.22
C GLY A 161 3.29 6.88 9.11
N ALA A 162 2.22 6.28 8.61
CA ALA A 162 1.34 6.82 7.57
C ALA A 162 0.03 6.01 7.51
N VAL A 163 -0.93 6.53 6.74
CA VAL A 163 -2.13 5.81 6.32
C VAL A 163 -2.09 5.63 4.81
N ILE A 164 -2.29 4.40 4.33
CA ILE A 164 -2.51 4.11 2.93
C ILE A 164 -4.02 4.08 2.72
N TYR A 165 -4.54 5.05 1.98
CA TYR A 165 -5.96 5.09 1.65
C TYR A 165 -6.17 4.51 0.25
N THR A 166 -6.90 3.37 0.17
CA THR A 166 -7.26 2.73 -1.09
C THR A 166 -8.75 2.89 -1.38
N ASP A 167 -9.10 3.56 -2.49
CA ASP A 167 -10.46 3.49 -3.02
C ASP A 167 -10.61 2.19 -3.83
N ILE A 168 -11.27 1.18 -3.23
CA ILE A 168 -11.40 -0.15 -3.83
C ILE A 168 -12.30 -0.19 -5.07
N ALA A 169 -13.15 0.81 -5.27
CA ALA A 169 -13.94 0.92 -6.50
C ALA A 169 -13.10 1.40 -7.69
N ARG A 170 -11.98 2.07 -7.41
CA ARG A 170 -11.04 2.59 -8.41
C ARG A 170 -9.83 1.69 -8.63
N ASP A 171 -9.51 0.81 -7.66
CA ASP A 171 -8.31 -0.02 -7.75
C ASP A 171 -8.35 -0.96 -8.96
N GLY A 172 -7.24 -0.97 -9.72
CA GLY A 172 -7.09 -1.75 -10.95
C GLY A 172 -7.94 -1.28 -12.16
N MET A 173 -8.73 -0.20 -12.04
CA MET A 173 -9.68 0.25 -13.08
C MET A 173 -9.12 1.30 -14.03
N LEU A 174 -7.96 1.90 -13.74
CA LEU A 174 -7.31 2.94 -14.57
C LEU A 174 -8.22 4.15 -14.89
N GLY A 175 -9.16 4.46 -14.00
CA GLY A 175 -10.16 5.52 -14.18
C GLY A 175 -9.88 6.80 -13.39
N GLY A 176 -8.65 6.99 -12.92
CA GLY A 176 -8.25 8.08 -12.03
C GLY A 176 -8.62 7.85 -10.56
N PRO A 177 -7.90 8.49 -9.61
CA PRO A 177 -8.16 8.40 -8.18
C PRO A 177 -9.46 9.13 -7.80
N ASN A 178 -10.05 8.74 -6.66
CA ASN A 178 -11.17 9.46 -6.06
C ASN A 178 -10.65 10.68 -5.25
N LEU A 179 -10.42 11.79 -5.95
CA LEU A 179 -9.84 13.00 -5.35
C LEU A 179 -10.72 13.61 -4.25
N ALA A 180 -12.05 13.47 -4.36
CA ALA A 180 -12.97 14.00 -3.34
C ALA A 180 -12.80 13.26 -2.02
N ALA A 181 -12.89 11.93 -2.03
CA ALA A 181 -12.69 11.11 -0.83
C ALA A 181 -11.26 11.24 -0.28
N LEU A 182 -10.25 11.28 -1.16
CA LEU A 182 -8.87 11.44 -0.74
C LEU A 182 -8.61 12.80 -0.08
N ARG A 183 -9.25 13.87 -0.55
CA ARG A 183 -9.20 15.22 0.06
C ARG A 183 -9.71 15.18 1.50
N GLU A 184 -10.87 14.58 1.74
CA GLU A 184 -11.43 14.46 3.10
C GLU A 184 -10.46 13.70 4.04
N VAL A 185 -9.86 12.61 3.54
CA VAL A 185 -8.87 11.82 4.29
C VAL A 185 -7.63 12.65 4.61
N VAL A 186 -7.08 13.39 3.62
CA VAL A 186 -5.89 14.24 3.80
C VAL A 186 -6.14 15.38 4.79
N GLU A 187 -7.32 16.01 4.72
CA GLU A 187 -7.70 17.12 5.61
C GLU A 187 -7.88 16.66 7.07
N LEU A 188 -8.46 15.49 7.29
CA LEU A 188 -8.82 14.99 8.62
C LEU A 188 -7.75 14.09 9.25
N SER A 189 -6.79 13.59 8.46
CA SER A 189 -5.72 12.73 8.97
C SER A 189 -4.72 13.50 9.82
N SER A 190 -4.34 12.92 10.96
CA SER A 190 -3.18 13.36 11.75
C SER A 190 -1.86 12.77 11.23
N PHE A 191 -1.93 11.88 10.26
CA PHE A 191 -0.80 11.13 9.70
C PHE A 191 -0.52 11.53 8.26
N PRO A 192 0.71 11.31 7.76
CA PRO A 192 0.96 11.29 6.33
C PRO A 192 0.03 10.32 5.61
N VAL A 193 -0.42 10.70 4.42
CA VAL A 193 -1.36 9.91 3.61
C VAL A 193 -0.68 9.45 2.33
N ILE A 194 -0.83 8.18 2.03
CA ILE A 194 -0.41 7.56 0.76
C ILE A 194 -1.68 7.20 0.00
N ALA A 195 -1.84 7.77 -1.20
CA ALA A 195 -2.97 7.47 -2.06
C ALA A 195 -2.78 6.11 -2.75
N SER A 196 -3.85 5.33 -2.89
CA SER A 196 -3.87 4.07 -3.61
C SER A 196 -5.19 3.88 -4.37
N GLY A 197 -5.10 3.26 -5.55
CA GLY A 197 -6.26 2.95 -6.40
C GLY A 197 -6.54 4.01 -7.49
N GLY A 198 -6.67 3.53 -8.71
CA GLY A 198 -7.14 4.29 -9.87
C GLY A 198 -6.08 5.10 -10.63
N ILE A 199 -4.93 5.40 -10.07
CA ILE A 199 -3.89 6.23 -10.72
C ILE A 199 -3.44 5.58 -12.02
N SER A 200 -3.52 6.35 -13.12
CA SER A 200 -3.29 5.84 -14.47
C SER A 200 -2.41 6.74 -15.35
N GLN A 201 -2.25 8.00 -15.00
CA GLN A 201 -1.52 9.00 -15.78
C GLN A 201 -0.85 10.04 -14.87
N VAL A 202 0.04 10.86 -15.45
CA VAL A 202 0.81 11.88 -14.72
C VAL A 202 -0.11 12.94 -14.09
N GLU A 203 -1.19 13.30 -14.76
CA GLU A 203 -2.17 14.27 -14.30
C GLU A 203 -2.84 13.82 -12.98
N ASP A 204 -3.08 12.51 -12.83
CA ASP A 204 -3.60 11.94 -11.58
C ASP A 204 -2.62 12.16 -10.42
N LEU A 205 -1.32 11.94 -10.65
CA LEU A 205 -0.28 12.15 -9.65
C LEU A 205 -0.18 13.63 -9.24
N ARG A 206 -0.24 14.56 -10.20
CA ARG A 206 -0.25 16.01 -9.93
C ARG A 206 -1.50 16.41 -9.14
N ALA A 207 -2.66 15.87 -9.49
CA ALA A 207 -3.90 16.12 -8.78
C ALA A 207 -3.83 15.62 -7.32
N VAL A 208 -3.27 14.41 -7.11
CA VAL A 208 -3.04 13.86 -5.76
C VAL A 208 -2.06 14.75 -4.99
N GLN A 209 -0.93 15.15 -5.58
CA GLN A 209 0.06 16.03 -4.95
C GLN A 209 -0.55 17.37 -4.52
N SER A 210 -1.46 17.93 -5.32
CA SER A 210 -2.12 19.22 -5.05
C SER A 210 -3.07 19.20 -3.84
N LEU A 211 -3.39 18.02 -3.29
CA LEU A 211 -4.23 17.90 -2.09
C LEU A 211 -3.55 18.41 -0.82
N GLY A 212 -2.22 18.58 -0.84
CA GLY A 212 -1.51 19.25 0.23
C GLY A 212 -0.29 18.49 0.78
N PRO A 213 0.41 19.09 1.76
CA PRO A 213 1.70 18.60 2.22
C PRO A 213 1.63 17.29 3.03
N ARG A 214 0.43 16.88 3.47
CA ARG A 214 0.25 15.58 4.14
C ARG A 214 0.26 14.40 3.17
N VAL A 215 0.17 14.63 1.86
CA VAL A 215 0.31 13.57 0.86
C VAL A 215 1.78 13.16 0.78
N GLU A 216 2.13 12.04 1.40
CA GLU A 216 3.48 11.47 1.37
C GLU A 216 3.80 10.87 0.02
N GLY A 217 2.84 10.15 -0.57
CA GLY A 217 3.07 9.42 -1.81
C GLY A 217 1.79 8.89 -2.46
N ALA A 218 2.01 8.26 -3.59
CA ALA A 218 0.97 7.55 -4.33
C ALA A 218 1.48 6.17 -4.76
N ILE A 219 0.73 5.12 -4.42
CA ILE A 219 1.01 3.75 -4.87
C ILE A 219 0.45 3.58 -6.28
N VAL A 220 1.32 3.14 -7.18
CA VAL A 220 0.95 2.88 -8.57
C VAL A 220 1.27 1.43 -8.90
N GLY A 221 0.25 0.73 -9.34
CA GLY A 221 0.37 -0.67 -9.73
C GLY A 221 0.12 -0.85 -11.22
N LYS A 222 -1.09 -1.25 -11.57
CA LYS A 222 -1.51 -1.69 -12.90
C LYS A 222 -1.05 -0.76 -14.04
N ALA A 223 -1.13 0.55 -13.87
CA ALA A 223 -0.74 1.53 -14.89
C ALA A 223 0.73 1.41 -15.32
N LEU A 224 1.63 1.08 -14.39
CA LEU A 224 3.04 0.87 -14.67
C LEU A 224 3.28 -0.43 -15.44
N TYR A 225 2.63 -1.50 -15.04
CA TYR A 225 2.78 -2.81 -15.69
C TYR A 225 2.15 -2.86 -17.09
N ASP A 226 1.03 -2.17 -17.28
CA ASP A 226 0.34 -2.06 -18.58
C ASP A 226 0.98 -1.01 -19.51
N GLY A 227 2.06 -0.33 -19.07
CA GLY A 227 2.73 0.72 -19.86
C GLY A 227 1.89 1.97 -20.09
N LYS A 228 0.83 2.18 -19.31
CA LYS A 228 -0.02 3.38 -19.38
C LYS A 228 0.66 4.59 -18.74
N LEU A 229 1.49 4.36 -17.75
CA LEU A 229 2.28 5.37 -17.06
C LEU A 229 3.75 4.96 -17.10
N ASP A 230 4.60 5.79 -17.70
CA ASP A 230 6.04 5.63 -17.61
C ASP A 230 6.53 6.12 -16.24
N TYR A 231 7.30 5.27 -15.56
CA TYR A 231 7.72 5.55 -14.16
C TYR A 231 8.66 6.76 -14.07
N ARG A 232 9.61 6.88 -15.02
CA ARG A 232 10.55 8.01 -15.03
C ARG A 232 9.86 9.32 -15.37
N ALA A 233 8.91 9.29 -16.32
CA ALA A 233 8.09 10.44 -16.62
C ALA A 233 7.24 10.88 -15.40
N ALA A 234 6.71 9.91 -14.63
CA ALA A 234 5.99 10.18 -13.39
C ALA A 234 6.86 10.87 -12.35
N LEU A 235 8.11 10.42 -12.14
CA LEU A 235 9.06 11.05 -11.22
C LEU A 235 9.41 12.49 -11.66
N ALA A 236 9.77 12.66 -12.93
CA ALA A 236 10.12 13.97 -13.48
C ALA A 236 8.97 14.99 -13.35
N ALA A 237 7.74 14.55 -13.57
CA ALA A 237 6.55 15.41 -13.50
C ALA A 237 6.25 15.94 -12.10
N LEU A 238 6.76 15.28 -11.04
CA LEU A 238 6.57 15.67 -9.65
C LEU A 238 7.77 16.41 -9.06
N GLY A 239 8.81 16.68 -9.86
CA GLY A 239 10.03 17.33 -9.42
C GLY A 239 10.86 16.47 -8.45
N ALA A 240 10.70 15.15 -8.51
CA ALA A 240 11.51 14.18 -7.78
C ALA A 240 12.71 13.81 -8.67
N GLU A 241 13.78 14.59 -8.58
CA GLU A 241 15.13 14.24 -9.08
C GLU A 241 15.91 13.44 -8.03
#